data_5fc6e07107a4db939ac4c81afcc3b266
#
_entry.id   5fc6e07107a4db939ac4c81afcc3b266
#
_cell.length_a   1.000
_cell.length_b   1.000
_cell.length_c   1.000
_cell.angle_alpha   90.00
_cell.angle_beta   90.00
_cell.angle_gamma   90.00
#
_symmetry.space_group_name_H-M   'P 1'
#
loop_
_entity.id
_entity.type
_entity.pdbx_description
1 polymer ?
#
loop_
_entity_poly.entity_id
_entity_poly.type
_entity_poly.pdbx_seq_one_letter_code
_entity_poly.pdbx_strand_id
1 'polypeptide(L)'
;MRKYLIINADDFGMCHSANMAVLDLFQSGCIHSTTLMACCPWAKEAAALCHQHPEIHVGLHVTHTAEWENYRWGPMSSQAASLRDEEGYFFHRTEDVLYQANSEDLMREMQAQVQWLRKQEIPFTHLDNHMLTLQNHLIETLKYCQEEGFSFRLARAKDQTHPQTAAAIAYADTHGIAIIDYLNPNSDRFPNDRYTYASIRDSYLAMLAHLPEGVSEFFTHPAVESEELKAIAPDWRVRVGDY
;
A
#
# COMPACT_ATOMS: atom_id res chain seq x y z
N MET A 1 2.98 -22.44 -17.41
CA MET A 1 3.49 -21.03 -17.41
C MET A 1 4.49 -20.87 -16.26
N ARG A 2 5.26 -19.76 -16.23
CA ARG A 2 6.18 -19.48 -15.11
C ARG A 2 5.42 -18.87 -13.94
N LYS A 3 5.97 -19.03 -12.72
CA LYS A 3 5.48 -18.40 -11.50
C LYS A 3 6.42 -17.26 -11.15
N TYR A 4 5.87 -16.09 -10.92
CA TYR A 4 6.60 -14.90 -10.48
C TYR A 4 6.00 -14.41 -9.16
N LEU A 5 6.84 -13.98 -8.25
CA LEU A 5 6.43 -13.47 -6.96
C LEU A 5 7.05 -12.09 -6.73
N ILE A 6 6.21 -11.13 -6.37
CA ILE A 6 6.59 -9.85 -5.77
C ILE A 6 6.28 -9.96 -4.28
N ILE A 7 7.24 -9.61 -3.43
CA ILE A 7 7.01 -9.43 -2.00
C ILE A 7 7.17 -7.94 -1.73
N ASN A 8 6.07 -7.27 -1.39
CA ASN A 8 6.02 -5.83 -1.12
C ASN A 8 5.83 -5.56 0.37
N ALA A 9 6.61 -4.65 0.91
CA ALA A 9 6.35 -4.10 2.24
C ALA A 9 5.54 -2.81 2.09
N ASP A 10 4.31 -2.83 2.55
CA ASP A 10 3.44 -1.66 2.60
C ASP A 10 3.81 -0.75 3.79
N ASP A 11 3.26 0.45 3.84
CA ASP A 11 3.36 1.41 4.95
C ASP A 11 4.77 1.99 5.22
N PHE A 12 5.67 1.97 4.23
CA PHE A 12 6.96 2.67 4.35
C PHE A 12 6.73 4.18 4.55
N GLY A 13 7.37 4.78 5.53
CA GLY A 13 7.14 6.18 5.89
C GLY A 13 6.09 6.39 6.98
N MET A 14 5.36 5.37 7.38
CA MET A 14 4.34 5.48 8.40
C MET A 14 4.95 5.83 9.77
N CYS A 15 5.91 5.06 10.25
CA CYS A 15 6.64 5.28 11.49
C CYS A 15 8.09 4.82 11.38
N HIS A 16 8.96 5.21 12.33
CA HIS A 16 10.36 4.80 12.34
C HIS A 16 10.53 3.28 12.34
N SER A 17 9.73 2.58 13.14
CA SER A 17 9.78 1.11 13.24
C SER A 17 9.48 0.42 11.92
N ALA A 18 8.55 0.93 11.12
CA ALA A 18 8.25 0.42 9.78
C ALA A 18 9.41 0.70 8.82
N ASN A 19 9.98 1.92 8.86
CA ASN A 19 11.11 2.29 8.02
C ASN A 19 12.31 1.37 8.24
N MET A 20 12.64 1.08 9.50
CA MET A 20 13.76 0.21 9.84
C MET A 20 13.54 -1.24 9.43
N ALA A 21 12.29 -1.75 9.57
CA ALA A 21 11.95 -3.09 9.11
C ALA A 21 12.08 -3.23 7.59
N VAL A 22 11.57 -2.25 6.84
CA VAL A 22 11.69 -2.23 5.37
C VAL A 22 13.15 -2.23 4.96
N LEU A 23 13.99 -1.39 5.55
CA LEU A 23 15.41 -1.35 5.24
C LEU A 23 16.10 -2.70 5.49
N ASP A 24 15.89 -3.30 6.65
CA ASP A 24 16.52 -4.56 7.01
C ASP A 24 16.07 -5.72 6.11
N LEU A 25 14.78 -5.79 5.78
CA LEU A 25 14.23 -6.80 4.87
C LEU A 25 14.76 -6.66 3.44
N PHE A 26 15.00 -5.43 2.96
CA PHE A 26 15.69 -5.22 1.68
C PHE A 26 17.14 -5.70 1.75
N GLN A 27 17.88 -5.31 2.77
CA GLN A 27 19.28 -5.70 2.94
C GLN A 27 19.46 -7.22 3.08
N SER A 28 18.48 -7.89 3.69
CA SER A 28 18.47 -9.37 3.77
C SER A 28 17.96 -10.06 2.51
N GLY A 29 17.43 -9.31 1.53
CA GLY A 29 16.86 -9.86 0.30
C GLY A 29 15.52 -10.56 0.48
N CYS A 30 14.80 -10.27 1.58
CA CYS A 30 13.51 -10.88 1.88
C CYS A 30 12.34 -10.23 1.14
N ILE A 31 12.44 -8.95 0.79
CA ILE A 31 11.43 -8.21 0.02
C ILE A 31 12.00 -7.67 -1.29
N HIS A 32 11.12 -7.40 -2.27
CA HIS A 32 11.51 -6.93 -3.60
C HIS A 32 11.12 -5.48 -3.85
N SER A 33 10.08 -5.00 -3.18
CA SER A 33 9.57 -3.64 -3.31
C SER A 33 8.94 -3.16 -2.00
N THR A 34 8.70 -1.87 -1.93
CA THR A 34 7.95 -1.23 -0.85
C THR A 34 7.08 -0.12 -1.41
N THR A 35 6.03 0.27 -0.70
CA THR A 35 5.20 1.41 -1.06
C THR A 35 5.13 2.44 0.06
N LEU A 36 5.42 3.70 -0.31
CA LEU A 36 5.67 4.80 0.61
C LEU A 36 4.42 5.66 0.81
N MET A 37 4.05 5.88 2.07
CA MET A 37 2.97 6.77 2.52
C MET A 37 3.47 8.22 2.62
N ALA A 38 3.31 9.01 1.56
CA ALA A 38 3.88 10.37 1.46
C ALA A 38 3.36 11.36 2.52
N CYS A 39 2.13 11.17 3.00
CA CYS A 39 1.47 12.04 3.97
C CYS A 39 1.81 11.71 5.45
N CYS A 40 2.50 10.61 5.69
CA CYS A 40 2.81 10.17 7.04
C CYS A 40 4.01 10.91 7.66
N PRO A 41 4.07 11.01 9.01
CA PRO A 41 5.09 11.79 9.70
C PRO A 41 6.54 11.37 9.43
N TRP A 42 6.80 10.08 9.15
CA TRP A 42 8.14 9.54 8.90
C TRP A 42 8.49 9.38 7.41
N ALA A 43 7.66 9.92 6.51
CA ALA A 43 7.90 9.87 5.07
C ALA A 43 9.24 10.50 4.65
N LYS A 44 9.70 11.55 5.34
CA LYS A 44 11.01 12.16 5.06
C LYS A 44 12.19 11.27 5.41
N GLU A 45 12.09 10.48 6.47
CA GLU A 45 13.11 9.49 6.79
C GLU A 45 13.12 8.40 5.72
N ALA A 46 11.95 7.89 5.32
CA ALA A 46 11.82 6.93 4.22
C ALA A 46 12.47 7.46 2.93
N ALA A 47 12.24 8.73 2.58
CA ALA A 47 12.89 9.37 1.45
C ALA A 47 14.42 9.42 1.58
N ALA A 48 14.94 9.75 2.77
CA ALA A 48 16.38 9.74 3.03
C ALA A 48 16.99 8.35 2.91
N LEU A 49 16.28 7.31 3.35
CA LEU A 49 16.71 5.91 3.18
C LEU A 49 16.73 5.51 1.71
N CYS A 50 15.76 5.91 0.89
CA CYS A 50 15.78 5.68 -0.56
C CYS A 50 17.02 6.28 -1.24
N HIS A 51 17.48 7.47 -0.80
CA HIS A 51 18.68 8.09 -1.33
C HIS A 51 19.97 7.38 -0.89
N GLN A 52 20.00 6.86 0.32
CA GLN A 52 21.14 6.09 0.83
C GLN A 52 21.20 4.67 0.23
N HIS A 53 20.05 4.13 -0.16
CA HIS A 53 19.86 2.78 -0.65
C HIS A 53 19.09 2.80 -1.99
N PRO A 54 19.72 3.22 -3.09
CA PRO A 54 19.06 3.35 -4.40
C PRO A 54 18.61 2.02 -5.01
N GLU A 55 19.01 0.91 -4.42
CA GLU A 55 18.53 -0.44 -4.76
C GLU A 55 17.10 -0.72 -4.27
N ILE A 56 16.54 0.09 -3.37
CA ILE A 56 15.17 -0.07 -2.89
C ILE A 56 14.20 0.31 -4.01
N HIS A 57 13.40 -0.65 -4.46
CA HIS A 57 12.34 -0.42 -5.42
C HIS A 57 11.10 0.15 -4.72
N VAL A 58 10.78 1.40 -4.99
CA VAL A 58 9.72 2.14 -4.30
C VAL A 58 8.51 2.35 -5.21
N GLY A 59 7.32 2.21 -4.65
CA GLY A 59 6.06 2.70 -5.18
C GLY A 59 5.44 3.76 -4.27
N LEU A 60 4.32 4.34 -4.68
CA LEU A 60 3.51 5.20 -3.84
C LEU A 60 2.34 4.39 -3.22
N HIS A 61 2.26 4.37 -1.89
CA HIS A 61 1.10 3.87 -1.14
C HIS A 61 0.07 4.99 -1.02
N VAL A 62 -0.81 5.09 -2.02
CA VAL A 62 -1.82 6.17 -2.07
C VAL A 62 -2.72 6.08 -0.85
N THR A 63 -2.72 7.12 -0.04
CA THR A 63 -3.30 7.13 1.31
C THR A 63 -4.38 8.19 1.43
N HIS A 64 -5.58 7.79 1.89
CA HIS A 64 -6.73 8.68 2.11
C HIS A 64 -7.42 8.43 3.47
N THR A 65 -6.81 7.62 4.34
CA THR A 65 -7.30 7.32 5.69
C THR A 65 -6.20 7.52 6.72
N ALA A 66 -6.57 7.71 8.00
CA ALA A 66 -5.67 7.73 9.15
C ALA A 66 -6.35 6.99 10.30
N GLU A 67 -6.17 5.66 10.37
CA GLU A 67 -7.03 4.73 11.10
C GLU A 67 -6.84 4.78 12.62
N TRP A 68 -5.68 5.27 13.08
CA TRP A 68 -5.31 5.13 14.49
C TRP A 68 -5.71 6.35 15.34
N GLU A 69 -6.12 6.10 16.55
CA GLU A 69 -6.64 7.10 17.47
C GLU A 69 -5.59 8.14 17.88
N ASN A 70 -4.38 7.68 18.21
CA ASN A 70 -3.35 8.51 18.82
C ASN A 70 -2.24 8.92 17.83
N TYR A 71 -2.37 8.56 16.55
CA TYR A 71 -1.35 8.84 15.55
C TYR A 71 -2.01 9.09 14.20
N ARG A 72 -2.13 10.36 13.87
CA ARG A 72 -2.94 10.81 12.73
C ARG A 72 -2.12 11.60 11.72
N TRP A 73 -2.54 11.53 10.49
CA TRP A 73 -2.04 12.33 9.37
C TRP A 73 -3.21 12.80 8.50
N GLY A 74 -2.94 13.78 7.65
CA GLY A 74 -4.00 14.39 6.86
C GLY A 74 -3.59 14.67 5.42
N PRO A 75 -4.53 15.15 4.59
CA PRO A 75 -4.29 15.45 3.19
C PRO A 75 -3.16 16.44 2.99
N MET A 76 -2.29 16.13 2.03
CA MET A 76 -1.21 17.01 1.58
C MET A 76 -1.76 18.16 0.72
N SER A 77 -2.84 17.91 0.00
CA SER A 77 -3.55 18.94 -0.77
C SER A 77 -4.40 19.82 0.13
N SER A 78 -4.19 21.13 0.09
CA SER A 78 -5.07 22.10 0.76
C SER A 78 -6.47 22.18 0.14
N GLN A 79 -6.64 21.66 -1.06
CA GLN A 79 -7.89 21.70 -1.84
C GLN A 79 -8.72 20.42 -1.70
N ALA A 80 -8.24 19.39 -1.01
CA ALA A 80 -8.95 18.14 -0.77
C ALA A 80 -9.79 18.23 0.53
N ALA A 81 -10.79 19.10 0.54
CA ALA A 81 -11.58 19.39 1.74
C ALA A 81 -12.49 18.22 2.14
N SER A 82 -13.03 17.47 1.17
CA SER A 82 -13.91 16.32 1.45
C SER A 82 -13.19 15.10 2.01
N LEU A 83 -11.85 15.14 2.12
CA LEU A 83 -11.03 14.10 2.73
C LEU A 83 -10.70 14.39 4.20
N ARG A 84 -11.18 15.51 4.76
CA ARG A 84 -10.85 15.96 6.11
C ARG A 84 -11.99 15.73 7.06
N ASP A 85 -11.66 15.19 8.23
CA ASP A 85 -12.55 15.23 9.39
C ASP A 85 -12.58 16.63 10.05
N GLU A 86 -13.31 16.76 11.15
CA GLU A 86 -13.46 18.02 11.88
C GLU A 86 -12.13 18.55 12.47
N GLU A 87 -11.14 17.67 12.68
CA GLU A 87 -9.81 18.02 13.19
C GLU A 87 -8.81 18.32 12.06
N GLY A 88 -9.20 18.10 10.80
CA GLY A 88 -8.36 18.34 9.62
C GLY A 88 -7.50 17.16 9.19
N TYR A 89 -7.63 16.00 9.81
CA TYR A 89 -6.99 14.74 9.43
C TYR A 89 -7.81 13.97 8.40
N PHE A 90 -7.24 12.93 7.81
CA PHE A 90 -8.02 11.95 7.07
C PHE A 90 -9.00 11.23 8.01
N PHE A 91 -10.11 10.74 7.45
CA PHE A 91 -11.05 9.91 8.20
C PHE A 91 -10.39 8.63 8.75
N HIS A 92 -10.88 8.14 9.86
CA HIS A 92 -10.43 6.88 10.46
C HIS A 92 -10.83 5.65 9.64
N ARG A 93 -11.96 5.70 8.96
CA ARG A 93 -12.57 4.53 8.33
C ARG A 93 -12.66 4.70 6.82
N THR A 94 -12.38 3.62 6.12
CA THR A 94 -12.54 3.54 4.66
C THR A 94 -13.97 3.88 4.23
N GLU A 95 -14.97 3.39 4.98
CA GLU A 95 -16.39 3.65 4.67
C GLU A 95 -16.71 5.14 4.69
N ASP A 96 -16.12 5.90 5.61
CA ASP A 96 -16.32 7.35 5.68
C ASP A 96 -15.73 8.05 4.45
N VAL A 97 -14.56 7.62 4.00
CA VAL A 97 -13.96 8.11 2.74
C VAL A 97 -14.85 7.78 1.55
N LEU A 98 -15.28 6.51 1.41
CA LEU A 98 -16.13 6.06 0.30
C LEU A 98 -17.49 6.78 0.25
N TYR A 99 -18.00 7.26 1.38
CA TYR A 99 -19.27 7.94 1.49
C TYR A 99 -19.16 9.47 1.34
N GLN A 100 -18.11 10.09 1.91
CA GLN A 100 -18.01 11.55 2.04
C GLN A 100 -17.09 12.19 1.00
N ALA A 101 -16.04 11.47 0.56
CA ALA A 101 -15.07 12.02 -0.37
C ALA A 101 -15.63 12.09 -1.79
N ASN A 102 -15.44 13.23 -2.46
CA ASN A 102 -15.68 13.33 -3.89
C ASN A 102 -14.47 12.86 -4.71
N SER A 103 -14.70 12.39 -5.93
CA SER A 103 -13.64 11.84 -6.77
C SER A 103 -12.56 12.85 -7.13
N GLU A 104 -12.91 14.12 -7.25
CA GLU A 104 -11.96 15.18 -7.60
C GLU A 104 -10.91 15.38 -6.49
N ASP A 105 -11.34 15.39 -5.22
CA ASP A 105 -10.46 15.51 -4.07
C ASP A 105 -9.58 14.27 -3.88
N LEU A 106 -10.13 13.06 -4.08
CA LEU A 106 -9.34 11.82 -4.07
C LEU A 106 -8.21 11.87 -5.10
N MET A 107 -8.52 12.26 -6.33
CA MET A 107 -7.52 12.35 -7.39
C MET A 107 -6.52 13.48 -7.16
N ARG A 108 -6.96 14.64 -6.64
CA ARG A 108 -6.05 15.75 -6.27
C ARG A 108 -5.07 15.34 -5.18
N GLU A 109 -5.55 14.62 -4.18
CA GLU A 109 -4.71 14.15 -3.08
C GLU A 109 -3.69 13.12 -3.59
N MET A 110 -4.11 12.13 -4.39
CA MET A 110 -3.20 11.19 -5.03
C MET A 110 -2.11 11.92 -5.84
N GLN A 111 -2.49 12.92 -6.63
CA GLN A 111 -1.55 13.75 -7.39
C GLN A 111 -0.60 14.54 -6.49
N ALA A 112 -1.08 15.06 -5.35
CA ALA A 112 -0.25 15.78 -4.39
C ALA A 112 0.81 14.85 -3.77
N GLN A 113 0.43 13.60 -3.44
CA GLN A 113 1.35 12.57 -2.95
C GLN A 113 2.39 12.18 -4.01
N VAL A 114 1.97 11.99 -5.27
CA VAL A 114 2.89 11.78 -6.40
C VAL A 114 3.88 12.93 -6.54
N GLN A 115 3.40 14.18 -6.50
CA GLN A 115 4.27 15.34 -6.60
C GLN A 115 5.24 15.46 -5.42
N TRP A 116 4.85 14.98 -4.24
CA TRP A 116 5.75 14.95 -3.10
C TRP A 116 6.92 13.98 -3.33
N LEU A 117 6.67 12.74 -3.80
CA LEU A 117 7.75 11.81 -4.13
C LEU A 117 8.69 12.38 -5.20
N ARG A 118 8.14 13.03 -6.22
CA ARG A 118 8.93 13.71 -7.27
C ARG A 118 9.82 14.80 -6.70
N LYS A 119 9.30 15.62 -5.77
CA LYS A 119 10.08 16.66 -5.07
C LYS A 119 11.16 16.09 -4.16
N GLN A 120 10.98 14.87 -3.66
CA GLN A 120 12.03 14.14 -2.96
C GLN A 120 13.01 13.46 -3.92
N GLU A 121 12.85 13.59 -5.24
CA GLU A 121 13.70 12.98 -6.26
C GLU A 121 13.81 11.45 -6.12
N ILE A 122 12.75 10.80 -5.62
CA ILE A 122 12.65 9.34 -5.49
C ILE A 122 12.17 8.77 -6.83
N PRO A 123 12.92 7.88 -7.48
CA PRO A 123 12.44 7.16 -8.64
C PRO A 123 11.43 6.09 -8.18
N PHE A 124 10.16 6.24 -8.53
CA PHE A 124 9.11 5.27 -8.25
C PHE A 124 8.39 4.85 -9.52
N THR A 125 7.88 3.62 -9.56
CA THR A 125 7.41 2.99 -10.80
C THR A 125 5.98 2.48 -10.74
N HIS A 126 5.41 2.41 -9.54
CA HIS A 126 4.10 1.81 -9.32
C HIS A 126 3.33 2.52 -8.20
N LEU A 127 2.03 2.35 -8.24
CA LEU A 127 1.10 2.80 -7.22
C LEU A 127 0.31 1.61 -6.69
N ASP A 128 -0.04 1.70 -5.43
CA ASP A 128 -1.06 0.86 -4.81
C ASP A 128 -2.00 1.71 -3.94
N ASN A 129 -2.87 1.09 -3.18
CA ASN A 129 -3.90 1.82 -2.46
C ASN A 129 -4.06 1.34 -1.02
N HIS A 130 -3.66 2.20 -0.10
CA HIS A 130 -3.90 2.01 1.32
C HIS A 130 -5.40 1.89 1.61
N MET A 131 -5.79 0.85 2.37
CA MET A 131 -7.16 0.61 2.82
C MET A 131 -8.23 0.59 1.71
N LEU A 132 -7.84 0.38 0.44
CA LEU A 132 -8.75 0.26 -0.71
C LEU A 132 -9.69 1.47 -0.93
N THR A 133 -9.31 2.66 -0.54
CA THR A 133 -10.11 3.89 -0.66
C THR A 133 -10.43 4.28 -2.11
N LEU A 134 -9.63 3.83 -3.08
CA LEU A 134 -9.84 4.07 -4.51
C LEU A 134 -10.70 3.00 -5.21
N GLN A 135 -11.29 2.07 -4.47
CA GLN A 135 -12.04 0.94 -5.05
C GLN A 135 -13.15 1.37 -6.01
N ASN A 136 -13.81 2.51 -5.74
CA ASN A 136 -14.86 3.06 -6.59
C ASN A 136 -14.31 3.96 -7.73
N HIS A 137 -13.00 4.18 -7.80
CA HIS A 137 -12.33 5.11 -8.72
C HIS A 137 -11.19 4.43 -9.50
N LEU A 138 -11.28 3.11 -9.71
CA LEU A 138 -10.22 2.32 -10.36
C LEU A 138 -9.94 2.78 -11.78
N ILE A 139 -10.97 3.13 -12.55
CA ILE A 139 -10.80 3.58 -13.95
C ILE A 139 -10.06 4.93 -14.01
N GLU A 140 -10.42 5.88 -13.15
CA GLU A 140 -9.77 7.19 -13.06
C GLU A 140 -8.31 7.02 -12.63
N THR A 141 -8.07 6.15 -11.64
CA THR A 141 -6.72 5.81 -11.17
C THR A 141 -5.88 5.18 -12.28
N LEU A 142 -6.43 4.22 -13.04
CA LEU A 142 -5.72 3.59 -14.15
C LEU A 142 -5.45 4.55 -15.30
N LYS A 143 -6.35 5.49 -15.60
CA LYS A 143 -6.09 6.56 -16.58
C LYS A 143 -4.89 7.40 -16.16
N TYR A 144 -4.85 7.81 -14.90
CA TYR A 144 -3.72 8.54 -14.37
C TYR A 144 -2.43 7.72 -14.43
N CYS A 145 -2.47 6.44 -14.05
CA CYS A 145 -1.31 5.55 -14.15
C CYS A 145 -0.82 5.41 -15.61
N GLN A 146 -1.74 5.32 -16.57
CA GLN A 146 -1.39 5.27 -18.00
C GLN A 146 -0.70 6.54 -18.47
N GLU A 147 -1.23 7.71 -18.12
CA GLU A 147 -0.67 9.02 -18.48
C GLU A 147 0.74 9.22 -17.91
N GLU A 148 0.99 8.73 -16.71
CA GLU A 148 2.25 8.89 -15.99
C GLU A 148 3.24 7.72 -16.16
N GLY A 149 2.81 6.64 -16.79
CA GLY A 149 3.62 5.45 -17.04
C GLY A 149 3.80 4.54 -15.81
N PHE A 150 2.87 4.57 -14.85
CA PHE A 150 2.90 3.73 -13.66
C PHE A 150 2.15 2.40 -13.87
N SER A 151 2.61 1.34 -13.21
CA SER A 151 1.78 0.16 -12.93
C SER A 151 0.91 0.38 -11.69
N PHE A 152 -0.14 -0.43 -11.55
CA PHE A 152 -1.05 -0.33 -10.41
C PHE A 152 -1.32 -1.71 -9.80
N ARG A 153 -1.31 -1.81 -8.47
CA ARG A 153 -1.68 -3.03 -7.73
C ARG A 153 -3.17 -3.32 -7.90
N LEU A 154 -3.53 -3.97 -9.00
CA LEU A 154 -4.85 -4.50 -9.27
C LEU A 154 -4.71 -5.98 -9.66
N ALA A 155 -5.36 -6.87 -8.92
CA ALA A 155 -5.28 -8.31 -9.18
C ALA A 155 -6.40 -8.77 -10.11
N ARG A 156 -6.06 -9.57 -11.13
CA ARG A 156 -7.01 -10.19 -12.07
C ARG A 156 -7.93 -11.18 -11.38
N ALA A 157 -7.40 -11.93 -10.42
CA ALA A 157 -8.14 -12.92 -9.64
C ALA A 157 -8.95 -12.34 -8.46
N LYS A 158 -8.97 -11.01 -8.30
CA LYS A 158 -9.87 -10.34 -7.36
C LYS A 158 -11.32 -10.61 -7.79
N ASP A 159 -12.25 -10.44 -6.87
CA ASP A 159 -13.69 -10.64 -7.14
C ASP A 159 -14.15 -9.86 -8.39
N GLN A 160 -14.16 -10.57 -9.52
CA GLN A 160 -14.58 -10.03 -10.82
C GLN A 160 -16.11 -9.88 -10.90
N THR A 161 -16.86 -10.32 -9.88
CA THR A 161 -18.31 -10.11 -9.84
C THR A 161 -18.65 -8.65 -9.57
N HIS A 162 -17.71 -7.87 -9.00
CA HIS A 162 -17.90 -6.43 -8.85
C HIS A 162 -17.69 -5.72 -10.21
N PRO A 163 -18.72 -5.04 -10.75
CA PRO A 163 -18.67 -4.47 -12.10
C PRO A 163 -17.50 -3.51 -12.34
N GLN A 164 -17.12 -2.72 -11.34
CA GLN A 164 -16.01 -1.76 -11.44
C GLN A 164 -14.66 -2.46 -11.53
N THR A 165 -14.43 -3.55 -10.79
CA THR A 165 -13.19 -4.33 -10.87
C THR A 165 -13.04 -4.96 -12.24
N ALA A 166 -14.08 -5.60 -12.77
CA ALA A 166 -14.06 -6.19 -14.11
C ALA A 166 -13.80 -5.13 -15.20
N ALA A 167 -14.45 -3.97 -15.11
CA ALA A 167 -14.24 -2.86 -16.05
C ALA A 167 -12.81 -2.31 -15.97
N ALA A 168 -12.25 -2.19 -14.75
CA ALA A 168 -10.87 -1.73 -14.53
C ALA A 168 -9.84 -2.70 -15.11
N ILE A 169 -10.02 -4.02 -14.95
CA ILE A 169 -9.15 -5.04 -15.54
C ILE A 169 -9.22 -4.95 -17.07
N ALA A 170 -10.42 -4.86 -17.65
CA ALA A 170 -10.58 -4.72 -19.10
C ALA A 170 -9.94 -3.43 -19.63
N TYR A 171 -10.03 -2.34 -18.88
CA TYR A 171 -9.35 -1.08 -19.21
C TYR A 171 -7.82 -1.27 -19.20
N ALA A 172 -7.26 -1.87 -18.15
CA ALA A 172 -5.83 -2.12 -18.04
C ALA A 172 -5.32 -2.97 -19.21
N ASP A 173 -6.03 -4.04 -19.55
CA ASP A 173 -5.68 -4.91 -20.70
C ASP A 173 -5.71 -4.18 -22.03
N THR A 174 -6.73 -3.35 -22.26
CA THR A 174 -6.88 -2.61 -23.52
C THR A 174 -5.78 -1.55 -23.70
N HIS A 175 -5.28 -0.98 -22.59
CA HIS A 175 -4.33 0.13 -22.61
C HIS A 175 -2.89 -0.29 -22.23
N GLY A 176 -2.65 -1.59 -22.02
CA GLY A 176 -1.32 -2.12 -21.74
C GLY A 176 -0.76 -1.72 -20.37
N ILE A 177 -1.65 -1.42 -19.39
CA ILE A 177 -1.24 -1.10 -18.02
C ILE A 177 -0.88 -2.41 -17.31
N ALA A 178 0.31 -2.48 -16.74
CA ALA A 178 0.74 -3.66 -16.01
C ALA A 178 -0.04 -3.79 -14.70
N ILE A 179 -0.70 -4.93 -14.53
CA ILE A 179 -1.40 -5.36 -13.31
C ILE A 179 -1.01 -6.80 -12.97
N ILE A 180 -1.22 -7.22 -11.73
CA ILE A 180 -0.86 -8.56 -11.25
C ILE A 180 -1.98 -9.58 -11.49
N ASP A 181 -1.66 -10.89 -11.46
CA ASP A 181 -2.67 -11.93 -11.58
C ASP A 181 -3.32 -12.24 -10.23
N TYR A 182 -2.53 -12.28 -9.15
CA TYR A 182 -2.99 -12.66 -7.82
C TYR A 182 -2.43 -11.74 -6.74
N LEU A 183 -3.27 -11.33 -5.80
CA LEU A 183 -2.88 -10.60 -4.60
C LEU A 183 -3.13 -11.48 -3.38
N ASN A 184 -2.10 -11.71 -2.55
CA ASN A 184 -2.15 -12.57 -1.37
C ASN A 184 -2.95 -13.87 -1.62
N PRO A 185 -2.58 -14.68 -2.63
CA PRO A 185 -3.35 -15.87 -2.94
C PRO A 185 -3.44 -16.77 -1.70
N ASN A 186 -4.66 -17.20 -1.35
CA ASN A 186 -4.99 -18.00 -0.17
C ASN A 186 -4.95 -17.27 1.19
N SER A 187 -5.05 -15.96 1.22
CA SER A 187 -5.07 -15.17 2.47
C SER A 187 -6.32 -15.36 3.35
N ASP A 188 -7.38 -15.99 2.85
CA ASP A 188 -8.65 -16.23 3.57
C ASP A 188 -8.52 -17.07 4.86
N ARG A 189 -7.31 -17.41 5.26
CA ARG A 189 -7.01 -18.37 6.33
C ARG A 189 -6.52 -17.75 7.64
N PHE A 190 -6.49 -16.41 7.76
CA PHE A 190 -6.08 -15.77 9.00
C PHE A 190 -7.29 -15.53 9.92
N PRO A 191 -7.46 -16.28 11.01
CA PRO A 191 -8.44 -15.92 12.04
C PRO A 191 -7.97 -14.64 12.73
N ASN A 192 -8.81 -13.61 12.76
CA ASN A 192 -8.52 -12.25 13.23
C ASN A 192 -8.06 -12.10 14.71
N ASP A 193 -7.98 -13.18 15.48
CA ASP A 193 -7.80 -13.11 16.92
C ASP A 193 -6.59 -13.88 17.50
N ARG A 194 -5.75 -14.48 16.65
CA ARG A 194 -4.60 -15.31 17.11
C ARG A 194 -3.37 -15.17 16.22
N TYR A 195 -2.85 -13.96 16.07
CA TYR A 195 -1.60 -13.78 15.35
C TYR A 195 -0.41 -14.08 16.25
N THR A 196 0.20 -15.23 16.08
CA THR A 196 1.54 -15.52 16.58
C THR A 196 2.52 -15.52 15.41
N TYR A 197 3.78 -15.24 15.67
CA TYR A 197 4.84 -15.41 14.66
C TYR A 197 4.75 -16.76 13.94
N ALA A 198 4.51 -17.85 14.67
CA ALA A 198 4.39 -19.18 14.06
C ALA A 198 3.21 -19.29 13.08
N SER A 199 2.04 -18.71 13.41
CA SER A 199 0.87 -18.76 12.53
C SER A 199 1.08 -17.90 11.28
N ILE A 200 1.71 -16.75 11.39
CA ILE A 200 2.03 -15.86 10.27
C ILE A 200 3.03 -16.55 9.34
N ARG A 201 4.14 -17.05 9.89
CA ARG A 201 5.17 -17.80 9.13
C ARG A 201 4.55 -19.01 8.39
N ASP A 202 3.76 -19.83 9.08
CA ASP A 202 3.19 -21.04 8.48
C ASP A 202 2.21 -20.69 7.35
N SER A 203 1.50 -19.57 7.47
CA SER A 203 0.63 -19.07 6.39
C SER A 203 1.44 -18.59 5.18
N TYR A 204 2.53 -17.85 5.37
CA TYR A 204 3.40 -17.45 4.27
C TYR A 204 4.04 -18.66 3.58
N LEU A 205 4.50 -19.66 4.35
CA LEU A 205 5.03 -20.89 3.77
C LEU A 205 3.96 -21.65 2.98
N ALA A 206 2.72 -21.68 3.45
CA ALA A 206 1.60 -22.30 2.73
C ALA A 206 1.27 -21.54 1.43
N MET A 207 1.27 -20.20 1.44
CA MET A 207 1.09 -19.40 0.23
C MET A 207 2.19 -19.65 -0.80
N LEU A 208 3.44 -19.69 -0.37
CA LEU A 208 4.59 -19.98 -1.24
C LEU A 208 4.52 -21.38 -1.85
N ALA A 209 4.15 -22.39 -1.04
CA ALA A 209 4.03 -23.77 -1.51
C ALA A 209 2.95 -23.96 -2.59
N HIS A 210 1.91 -23.13 -2.56
CA HIS A 210 0.75 -23.19 -3.46
C HIS A 210 0.68 -22.02 -4.42
N LEU A 211 1.82 -21.33 -4.67
CA LEU A 211 1.88 -20.19 -5.58
C LEU A 211 1.33 -20.57 -6.96
N PRO A 212 0.33 -19.86 -7.51
CA PRO A 212 -0.22 -20.13 -8.83
C PRO A 212 0.74 -19.75 -9.96
N GLU A 213 0.46 -20.18 -11.16
CA GLU A 213 1.16 -19.71 -12.37
C GLU A 213 0.74 -18.27 -12.68
N GLY A 214 1.68 -17.44 -13.12
CA GLY A 214 1.47 -16.00 -13.37
C GLY A 214 2.25 -15.13 -12.39
N VAL A 215 1.82 -13.89 -12.23
CA VAL A 215 2.41 -12.89 -11.34
C VAL A 215 1.57 -12.79 -10.06
N SER A 216 2.14 -13.21 -8.94
CA SER A 216 1.56 -13.03 -7.61
C SER A 216 2.26 -11.92 -6.85
N GLU A 217 1.53 -11.14 -6.10
CA GLU A 217 2.07 -10.21 -5.12
C GLU A 217 1.65 -10.61 -3.71
N PHE A 218 2.61 -10.66 -2.79
CA PHE A 218 2.40 -10.72 -1.35
C PHE A 218 2.72 -9.35 -0.79
N PHE A 219 1.77 -8.73 -0.13
CA PHE A 219 2.05 -7.54 0.66
C PHE A 219 2.06 -7.88 2.14
N THR A 220 2.95 -7.23 2.86
CA THR A 220 3.14 -7.34 4.31
C THR A 220 3.25 -5.94 4.91
N HIS A 221 3.07 -5.82 6.23
CA HIS A 221 3.17 -4.56 6.94
C HIS A 221 4.25 -4.65 8.03
N PRO A 222 5.53 -4.86 7.68
CA PRO A 222 6.55 -5.15 8.66
C PRO A 222 6.89 -3.93 9.52
N ALA A 223 7.15 -4.17 10.80
CA ALA A 223 7.70 -3.16 11.70
C ALA A 223 8.56 -3.81 12.80
N VAL A 224 9.67 -3.16 13.13
CA VAL A 224 10.50 -3.57 14.28
C VAL A 224 9.76 -3.28 15.58
N GLU A 225 9.79 -4.21 16.52
CA GLU A 225 9.18 -3.99 17.84
C GLU A 225 9.80 -2.81 18.55
N SER A 226 8.96 -1.86 18.95
CA SER A 226 9.37 -0.66 19.71
C SER A 226 8.24 -0.14 20.58
N GLU A 227 8.57 0.71 21.55
CA GLU A 227 7.56 1.38 22.39
C GLU A 227 6.73 2.39 21.58
N GLU A 228 7.33 3.03 20.55
CA GLU A 228 6.58 3.86 19.59
C GLU A 228 5.51 3.03 18.90
N LEU A 229 5.88 1.91 18.29
CA LEU A 229 4.95 1.06 17.55
C LEU A 229 3.80 0.57 18.45
N LYS A 230 4.09 0.15 19.67
CA LYS A 230 3.08 -0.29 20.63
C LYS A 230 2.11 0.82 21.05
N ALA A 231 2.59 2.05 21.09
CA ALA A 231 1.78 3.20 21.48
C ALA A 231 0.84 3.68 20.36
N ILE A 232 1.24 3.51 19.09
CA ILE A 232 0.52 4.08 17.94
C ILE A 232 -0.32 3.04 17.18
N ALA A 233 0.14 1.78 17.08
CA ALA A 233 -0.45 0.75 16.22
C ALA A 233 -1.17 -0.34 17.04
N PRO A 234 -2.51 -0.41 16.99
CA PRO A 234 -3.26 -1.49 17.65
C PRO A 234 -2.88 -2.89 17.15
N ASP A 235 -2.46 -3.00 15.91
CA ASP A 235 -2.04 -4.21 15.20
C ASP A 235 -0.52 -4.49 15.30
N TRP A 236 0.20 -3.84 16.20
CA TRP A 236 1.66 -3.91 16.30
C TRP A 236 2.22 -5.34 16.32
N ARG A 237 1.49 -6.30 16.93
CA ARG A 237 1.93 -7.70 17.00
C ARG A 237 1.93 -8.38 15.64
N VAL A 238 0.97 -8.04 14.80
CA VAL A 238 0.91 -8.55 13.40
C VAL A 238 2.10 -8.00 12.63
N ARG A 239 2.36 -6.69 12.75
CA ARG A 239 3.48 -6.01 12.07
C ARG A 239 4.84 -6.55 12.47
N VAL A 240 5.03 -6.85 13.76
CA VAL A 240 6.24 -7.53 14.24
C VAL A 240 6.33 -8.97 13.74
N GLY A 241 5.20 -9.64 13.55
CA GLY A 241 5.15 -10.97 12.95
C GLY A 241 5.43 -10.99 11.45
N ASP A 242 5.12 -9.91 10.76
CA ASP A 242 5.40 -9.71 9.33
C ASP A 242 6.89 -9.40 9.08
N TYR A 243 7.57 -8.83 10.08
CA TYR A 243 9.02 -8.61 10.10
C TYR A 243 9.76 -9.86 10.53
#